data_7657387fca76d45303a3b87145c925e2
#
_entry.id   7657387fca76d45303a3b87145c925e2
#
_cell.length_a   1.000
_cell.length_b   1.000
_cell.length_c   1.000
_cell.angle_alpha   90.00
_cell.angle_beta   90.00
_cell.angle_gamma   90.00
#
_symmetry.space_group_name_H-M   'P 1'
#
loop_
_entity.id
_entity.type
_entity.pdbx_description
1 polymer ?
#
loop_
_entity_poly.entity_id
_entity_poly.type
_entity_poly.pdbx_seq_one_letter_code
_entity_poly.pdbx_strand_id
1 'polypeptide(L)'
;MPGRVGTSTGMTITVLDFTAAWCAPCRAMTPLLDSLATEYGSRLRVQAIDVDHEPALAQQYGVRSMPTLVLLRDGREVGRVIGLRPRKFIAGMIDRALAGDVAIAAP
;
A
#
# COMPACT_ATOMS: atom_id res chain seq x y z
N MET A 1 12.99 20.89 -15.87
CA MET A 1 12.60 20.47 -15.76
C MET A 1 12.46 19.91 -15.43
N PRO A 2 12.56 19.99 -15.52
CA PRO A 2 12.17 19.37 -15.25
C PRO A 2 11.78 18.85 -14.65
N GLY A 3 11.77 19.06 -14.60
CA GLY A 3 11.08 18.61 -14.17
C GLY A 3 10.87 18.16 -13.46
N ARG A 4 10.89 18.36 -13.25
CA ARG A 4 10.42 17.93 -12.67
C ARG A 4 9.91 17.75 -12.10
N VAL A 5 10.00 18.24 -12.15
CA VAL A 5 9.28 18.00 -11.65
C VAL A 5 8.71 17.57 -11.07
N GLY A 6 8.84 17.90 -11.17
CA GLY A 6 8.00 17.53 -10.80
C GLY A 6 7.73 17.26 -10.09
N THR A 7 7.77 17.54 -10.00
CA THR A 7 7.32 17.25 -9.46
C THR A 7 6.82 16.93 -8.83
N SER A 8 6.71 17.40 -8.88
CA SER A 8 6.12 17.08 -8.39
C SER A 8 5.72 16.49 -8.02
N THR A 9 6.07 16.83 -8.25
CA THR A 9 5.59 16.26 -8.18
C THR A 9 5.40 15.18 -7.83
N GLY A 10 5.62 15.26 -8.26
CA GLY A 10 4.94 14.04 -8.31
C GLY A 10 5.22 13.05 -7.22
N MET A 11 4.56 13.19 -6.17
CA MET A 11 4.63 12.25 -5.06
C MET A 11 3.70 11.08 -5.35
N THR A 12 4.24 9.85 -5.38
CA THR A 12 3.45 8.64 -5.55
C THR A 12 3.73 7.70 -4.41
N ILE A 13 2.66 7.17 -3.84
CA ILE A 13 2.75 6.10 -2.84
C ILE A 13 2.45 4.79 -3.55
N THR A 14 3.30 3.81 -3.36
CA THR A 14 3.04 2.46 -3.83
C THR A 14 2.56 1.63 -2.64
N VAL A 15 1.43 0.96 -2.80
CA VAL A 15 0.92 0.03 -1.82
C VAL A 15 1.18 -1.37 -2.33
N LEU A 16 2.00 -2.11 -1.61
CA LEU A 16 2.18 -3.54 -1.87
C LEU A 16 1.09 -4.26 -1.09
N ASP A 17 0.20 -4.91 -1.82
CA ASP A 17 -0.93 -5.64 -1.24
C ASP A 17 -0.58 -7.12 -1.19
N PHE A 18 -0.09 -7.57 -0.04
CA PHE A 18 0.24 -8.98 0.15
C PHE A 18 -1.04 -9.76 0.39
N THR A 19 -1.34 -10.65 -0.54
CA THR A 19 -2.62 -11.34 -0.63
C THR A 19 -2.41 -12.83 -0.92
N ALA A 20 -3.49 -13.58 -0.86
CA ALA A 20 -3.49 -14.98 -1.23
C ALA A 20 -4.88 -15.36 -1.74
N ALA A 21 -4.94 -16.27 -2.68
CA ALA A 21 -6.22 -16.68 -3.29
C ALA A 21 -7.20 -17.27 -2.27
N TRP A 22 -6.67 -17.95 -1.24
CA TRP A 22 -7.48 -18.59 -0.21
C TRP A 22 -7.92 -17.66 0.90
N CYS A 23 -7.52 -16.39 0.83
CA CYS A 23 -7.72 -15.45 1.93
C CYS A 23 -8.98 -14.61 1.71
N ALA A 24 -10.03 -14.88 2.48
CA ALA A 24 -11.29 -14.14 2.35
C ALA A 24 -11.16 -12.65 2.73
N PRO A 25 -10.47 -12.28 3.82
CA PRO A 25 -10.27 -10.85 4.11
C PRO A 25 -9.49 -10.12 3.02
N CYS A 26 -8.58 -10.82 2.34
CA CYS A 26 -7.84 -10.21 1.23
C CYS A 26 -8.78 -9.85 0.08
N ARG A 27 -9.73 -10.74 -0.22
CA ARG A 27 -10.71 -10.47 -1.27
C ARG A 27 -11.62 -9.31 -0.90
N ALA A 28 -11.92 -9.15 0.38
CA ALA A 28 -12.72 -8.02 0.86
C ALA A 28 -11.93 -6.70 0.75
N MET A 29 -10.60 -6.76 0.81
CA MET A 29 -9.75 -5.58 0.68
C MET A 29 -9.71 -5.06 -0.76
N THR A 30 -9.84 -5.94 -1.74
CA THR A 30 -9.68 -5.58 -3.15
C THR A 30 -10.55 -4.40 -3.59
N PRO A 31 -11.89 -4.40 -3.34
CA PRO A 31 -12.69 -3.26 -3.76
C PRO A 31 -12.34 -1.97 -3.05
N LEU A 32 -11.84 -2.06 -1.81
CA LEU A 32 -11.39 -0.88 -1.08
C LEU A 32 -10.17 -0.27 -1.79
N LEU A 33 -9.22 -1.10 -2.15
CA LEU A 33 -8.01 -0.64 -2.82
C LEU A 33 -8.31 -0.11 -4.22
N ASP A 34 -9.21 -0.76 -4.95
CA ASP A 34 -9.63 -0.29 -6.27
C ASP A 34 -10.27 1.10 -6.17
N SER A 35 -11.10 1.30 -5.18
CA SER A 35 -11.75 2.59 -4.93
C SER A 35 -10.72 3.67 -4.61
N LEU A 36 -9.73 3.34 -3.78
CA LEU A 36 -8.68 4.27 -3.43
C LEU A 36 -7.79 4.60 -4.62
N ALA A 37 -7.45 3.59 -5.43
CA ALA A 37 -6.65 3.82 -6.63
C ALA A 37 -7.35 4.76 -7.59
N THR A 38 -8.66 4.62 -7.72
CA THR A 38 -9.46 5.53 -8.56
C THR A 38 -9.44 6.95 -7.99
N GLU A 39 -9.65 7.08 -6.70
CA GLU A 39 -9.72 8.39 -6.06
C GLU A 39 -8.39 9.14 -6.12
N TYR A 40 -7.29 8.44 -5.83
CA TYR A 40 -5.98 9.07 -5.74
C TYR A 40 -5.27 9.22 -7.09
N GLY A 41 -5.72 8.47 -8.08
CA GLY A 41 -5.16 8.57 -9.43
C GLY A 41 -3.66 8.31 -9.44
N SER A 42 -2.91 9.20 -10.07
CA SER A 42 -1.47 9.01 -10.24
C SER A 42 -0.67 9.10 -8.93
N ARG A 43 -1.30 9.50 -7.84
CA ARG A 43 -0.64 9.58 -6.54
C ARG A 43 -0.57 8.24 -5.82
N LEU A 44 -1.26 7.23 -6.33
CA LEU A 44 -1.33 5.92 -5.69
C LEU A 44 -1.17 4.82 -6.72
N ARG A 45 -0.26 3.91 -6.45
CA ARG A 45 -0.09 2.70 -7.24
C ARG A 45 -0.32 1.52 -6.31
N VAL A 46 -1.19 0.60 -6.71
CA VAL A 46 -1.43 -0.62 -5.95
C VAL A 46 -0.85 -1.78 -6.72
N GLN A 47 -0.05 -2.59 -6.05
CA GLN A 47 0.57 -3.75 -6.64
C GLN A 47 0.24 -4.97 -5.77
N ALA A 48 -0.55 -5.88 -6.32
CA ALA A 48 -0.91 -7.10 -5.62
C ALA A 48 0.25 -8.09 -5.67
N ILE A 49 0.55 -8.69 -4.53
CA ILE A 49 1.61 -9.68 -4.40
C ILE A 49 0.99 -10.93 -3.78
N ASP A 50 0.92 -11.98 -4.58
CA ASP A 50 0.43 -13.27 -4.10
C ASP A 50 1.55 -13.97 -3.34
N VAL A 51 1.35 -14.17 -2.04
CA VAL A 51 2.41 -14.72 -1.19
C VAL A 51 2.74 -16.17 -1.53
N ASP A 52 1.81 -16.88 -2.15
CA ASP A 52 2.08 -18.26 -2.57
C ASP A 52 2.97 -18.32 -3.81
N HIS A 53 2.91 -17.30 -4.65
CA HIS A 53 3.75 -17.18 -5.83
C HIS A 53 5.05 -16.46 -5.55
N GLU A 54 5.08 -15.59 -4.55
CA GLU A 54 6.27 -14.79 -4.24
C GLU A 54 6.60 -14.86 -2.74
N PRO A 55 6.89 -16.06 -2.25
CA PRO A 55 7.19 -16.23 -0.82
C PRO A 55 8.43 -15.49 -0.36
N ALA A 56 9.43 -15.36 -1.23
CA ALA A 56 10.65 -14.65 -0.86
C ALA A 56 10.38 -13.16 -0.60
N LEU A 57 9.50 -12.58 -1.39
CA LEU A 57 9.16 -11.16 -1.22
C LEU A 57 8.35 -10.95 0.06
N ALA A 58 7.41 -11.86 0.35
CA ALA A 58 6.68 -11.82 1.60
C ALA A 58 7.60 -11.92 2.80
N GLN A 59 8.61 -12.79 2.71
CA GLN A 59 9.58 -12.95 3.77
C GLN A 59 10.45 -11.71 3.93
N GLN A 60 10.85 -11.11 2.80
CA GLN A 60 11.65 -9.88 2.81
C GLN A 60 10.97 -8.77 3.59
N TYR A 61 9.65 -8.64 3.44
CA TYR A 61 8.89 -7.62 4.15
C TYR A 61 8.35 -8.09 5.50
N GLY A 62 8.68 -9.31 5.90
CA GLY A 62 8.27 -9.82 7.20
C GLY A 62 6.76 -10.01 7.32
N VAL A 63 6.09 -10.34 6.22
CA VAL A 63 4.64 -10.53 6.21
C VAL A 63 4.30 -11.85 6.90
N ARG A 64 3.45 -11.78 7.93
CA ARG A 64 3.06 -12.94 8.72
C ARG A 64 1.58 -13.26 8.65
N SER A 65 0.80 -12.31 8.21
CA SER A 65 -0.65 -12.48 8.11
C SER A 65 -1.15 -11.70 6.90
N MET A 66 -2.30 -12.08 6.39
CA MET A 66 -2.89 -11.40 5.25
C MET A 66 -4.31 -10.91 5.59
N PRO A 67 -4.69 -9.81 4.98
CA PRO A 67 -3.86 -8.97 4.12
C PRO A 67 -2.87 -8.13 4.90
N THR A 68 -1.75 -7.82 4.29
CA THR A 68 -0.83 -6.81 4.80
C THR A 68 -0.55 -5.83 3.67
N LEU A 69 -0.74 -4.57 3.95
CA LEU A 69 -0.42 -3.51 3.00
C LEU A 69 0.87 -2.85 3.46
N VAL A 70 1.83 -2.75 2.57
CA VAL A 70 3.07 -2.03 2.84
C VAL A 70 3.08 -0.79 1.97
N LEU A 71 3.15 0.37 2.59
CA LEU A 71 3.16 1.65 1.88
C LEU A 71 4.60 2.06 1.64
N LEU A 72 4.92 2.27 0.38
CA LEU A 72 6.27 2.68 -0.03
C LEU A 72 6.23 4.09 -0.59
N ARG A 73 7.23 4.86 -0.23
CA ARG A 73 7.49 6.17 -0.81
C ARG A 73 8.94 6.22 -1.21
N ASP A 74 9.20 6.41 -2.51
CA ASP A 74 10.56 6.37 -3.05
C ASP A 74 11.28 5.07 -2.69
N GLY A 75 10.55 3.96 -2.73
CA GLY A 75 11.10 2.64 -2.46
C GLY A 75 11.30 2.30 -0.99
N ARG A 76 10.96 3.20 -0.09
CA ARG A 76 11.11 2.97 1.35
C ARG A 76 9.76 2.72 2.00
N GLU A 77 9.73 1.80 2.93
CA GLU A 77 8.52 1.57 3.70
C GLU A 77 8.28 2.75 4.63
N VAL A 78 7.12 3.40 4.47
CA VAL A 78 6.73 4.52 5.30
C VAL A 78 5.53 4.21 6.17
N GLY A 79 4.93 3.04 5.99
CA GLY A 79 3.84 2.60 6.83
C GLY A 79 3.38 1.23 6.42
N ARG A 80 2.58 0.59 7.27
CA ARG A 80 1.96 -0.68 6.90
C ARG A 80 0.64 -0.84 7.63
N VAL A 81 -0.24 -1.58 7.01
CA VAL A 81 -1.57 -1.86 7.54
C VAL A 81 -1.71 -3.38 7.61
N ILE A 82 -1.96 -3.90 8.79
CA ILE A 82 -2.09 -5.32 9.00
C ILE A 82 -3.55 -5.67 9.24
N GLY A 83 -4.06 -6.58 8.42
CA GLY A 83 -5.44 -7.02 8.51
C GLY A 83 -6.38 -6.14 7.72
N LEU A 84 -7.64 -6.55 7.71
CA LEU A 84 -8.68 -5.79 7.03
C LEU A 84 -9.06 -4.58 7.88
N ARG A 85 -8.94 -3.40 7.29
CA ARG A 85 -9.27 -2.14 7.96
C ARG A 85 -10.24 -1.36 7.11
N PRO A 86 -10.99 -0.46 7.73
CA PRO A 86 -11.91 0.38 6.97
C PRO A 86 -11.20 1.25 5.95
N ARG A 87 -11.88 1.55 4.85
CA ARG A 87 -11.34 2.41 3.78
C ARG A 87 -10.78 3.71 4.35
N LYS A 88 -11.50 4.33 5.27
CA LYS A 88 -11.10 5.59 5.88
C LYS A 88 -9.74 5.51 6.58
N PHE A 89 -9.49 4.40 7.25
CA PHE A 89 -8.21 4.19 7.93
C PHE A 89 -7.07 4.11 6.92
N ILE A 90 -7.28 3.33 5.85
CA ILE A 90 -6.27 3.16 4.81
C ILE A 90 -6.02 4.48 4.09
N ALA A 91 -7.09 5.21 3.78
CA ALA A 91 -6.97 6.52 3.14
C ALA A 91 -6.15 7.48 4.01
N GLY A 92 -6.37 7.46 5.31
CA GLY A 92 -5.61 8.31 6.23
C GLY A 92 -4.12 7.98 6.22
N MET A 93 -3.78 6.69 6.13
CA MET A 93 -2.38 6.27 6.03
C MET A 93 -1.74 6.77 4.74
N ILE A 94 -2.47 6.68 3.64
CA ILE A 94 -1.99 7.15 2.34
C ILE A 94 -1.77 8.67 2.38
N ASP A 95 -2.73 9.40 2.94
CA ASP A 95 -2.63 10.86 3.04
C ASP A 95 -1.40 11.29 3.83
N ARG A 96 -1.14 10.62 4.94
CA ARG A 96 0.02 10.93 5.77
C ARG A 96 1.32 10.60 5.05
N ALA A 97 1.34 9.49 4.34
CA ALA A 97 2.50 9.12 3.54
C ALA A 97 2.76 10.14 2.43
N LEU A 98 1.71 10.62 1.78
CA LEU A 98 1.82 11.65 0.76
C LEU A 98 2.31 12.98 1.34
N ALA A 99 1.93 13.28 2.57
CA ALA A 99 2.34 14.51 3.23
C ALA A 99 3.78 14.46 3.73
N GLY A 100 4.43 13.30 3.61
CA GLY A 100 5.81 13.13 4.04
C GLY A 100 5.97 12.60 5.44
N ASP A 101 4.89 12.32 6.13
CA ASP A 101 4.96 11.71 7.46
C ASP A 101 5.34 10.25 7.33
N VAL A 102 6.25 9.80 8.16
CA VAL A 102 6.48 8.37 8.31
C VAL A 102 5.34 7.84 9.14
N ALA A 103 4.47 7.10 8.48
CA ALA A 103 3.31 6.56 9.14
C ALA A 103 3.71 5.24 9.75
N ILE A 104 4.11 5.29 10.99
CA ILE A 104 4.46 4.07 11.69
C ILE A 104 3.17 3.29 11.89
N ALA A 105 3.12 2.15 11.26
CA ALA A 105 1.93 1.33 11.37
C ALA A 105 1.86 0.78 12.76
N ALA A 106 0.83 1.16 13.44
CA ALA A 106 0.53 0.50 14.67
C ALA A 106 0.12 -0.92 14.33
N PRO A 107 0.62 -1.85 15.05
CA PRO A 107 0.20 -3.23 14.87
C PRO A 107 -1.28 -3.39 15.14
#